data_65def4634de9263dfbf3f43ae296a152
#
_entry.id   65def4634de9263dfbf3f43ae296a152
#
_cell.length_a   1.000
_cell.length_b   1.000
_cell.length_c   1.000
_cell.angle_alpha   90.00
_cell.angle_beta   90.00
_cell.angle_gamma   90.00
#
_symmetry.space_group_name_H-M   'P 1'
#
loop_
_entity.id
_entity.type
_entity.pdbx_description
1 polymer ?
#
loop_
_entity_poly.entity_id
_entity_poly.type
_entity_poly.pdbx_seq_one_letter_code
_entity_poly.pdbx_strand_id
1 'polypeptide(L)'
;MAKNLLKVWMADNTVTTDDKTDKIFVLESTRSVDQQFVLDRMAAKNPGLHRETMSASINLYHEVISELVMNGYSVNTDLFRAVPQLKGLAEGNAWNPEKNSIYVSLTQGKKLREEIKDTTVQILGDRQATMYINGTLDAATRAT
;
A
#
# COMPACT_ATOMS: atom_id res chain seq x y z
N MET A 1 -0.52 -22.73 -10.36
CA MET A 1 -1.18 -22.33 -9.11
C MET A 1 -0.57 -21.02 -8.61
N ALA A 2 -1.40 -20.08 -8.24
CA ALA A 2 -0.89 -18.79 -7.80
C ALA A 2 -0.18 -18.91 -6.44
N LYS A 3 0.93 -18.19 -6.32
CA LYS A 3 1.76 -18.18 -5.12
C LYS A 3 1.14 -17.34 -4.00
N ASN A 4 0.41 -16.30 -4.37
CA ASN A 4 -0.15 -15.34 -3.44
C ASN A 4 -1.68 -15.38 -3.46
N LEU A 5 -2.28 -15.05 -2.32
CA LEU A 5 -3.72 -15.08 -2.16
C LEU A 5 -4.20 -13.84 -1.43
N LEU A 6 -5.13 -13.12 -2.06
CA LEU A 6 -5.84 -12.02 -1.41
C LEU A 6 -7.26 -12.47 -1.08
N LYS A 7 -7.66 -12.25 0.15
CA LYS A 7 -9.02 -12.57 0.60
C LYS A 7 -9.86 -11.31 0.53
N VAL A 8 -11.06 -11.43 -0.05
CA VAL A 8 -11.94 -10.30 -0.27
C VAL A 8 -13.36 -10.62 0.13
N TRP A 9 -14.10 -9.56 0.43
CA TRP A 9 -15.54 -9.62 0.64
C TRP A 9 -16.22 -8.91 -0.51
N MET A 10 -17.44 -9.32 -0.82
CA MET A 10 -18.30 -8.55 -1.72
C MET A 10 -19.18 -7.63 -0.88
N ALA A 11 -19.35 -6.41 -1.36
CA ALA A 11 -20.15 -5.40 -0.67
C ALA A 11 -20.97 -4.64 -1.68
N ASP A 12 -22.06 -4.04 -1.21
CA ASP A 12 -22.91 -3.24 -2.07
C ASP A 12 -22.17 -2.01 -2.58
N ASN A 13 -22.36 -1.70 -3.86
CA ASN A 13 -21.82 -0.50 -4.45
C ASN A 13 -22.73 0.68 -4.15
N THR A 14 -22.33 1.50 -3.17
CA THR A 14 -23.11 2.65 -2.74
C THR A 14 -23.00 3.85 -3.69
N VAL A 15 -22.08 3.79 -4.62
CA VAL A 15 -21.85 4.87 -5.60
C VAL A 15 -22.88 4.81 -6.73
N THR A 16 -23.29 3.60 -7.11
CA THR A 16 -24.25 3.40 -8.19
C THR A 16 -25.66 3.40 -7.61
N THR A 17 -26.47 4.39 -7.97
CA THR A 17 -27.83 4.51 -7.46
C THR A 17 -28.85 3.71 -8.28
N ASP A 18 -28.53 3.40 -9.52
CA ASP A 18 -29.47 2.77 -10.46
C ASP A 18 -29.44 1.25 -10.44
N ASP A 19 -28.32 0.65 -10.03
CA ASP A 19 -28.19 -0.80 -9.99
C ASP A 19 -27.76 -1.25 -8.60
N LYS A 20 -28.74 -1.77 -7.83
CA LYS A 20 -28.50 -2.25 -6.47
C LYS A 20 -27.96 -3.68 -6.42
N THR A 21 -27.88 -4.35 -7.56
CA THR A 21 -27.26 -5.68 -7.63
C THR A 21 -25.76 -5.60 -7.86
N ASP A 22 -25.27 -4.41 -8.11
CA ASP A 22 -23.88 -4.15 -8.38
C ASP A 22 -23.07 -4.30 -7.09
N LYS A 23 -22.00 -5.07 -7.16
CA LYS A 23 -21.15 -5.35 -6.00
C LYS A 23 -19.72 -4.89 -6.27
N ILE A 24 -19.03 -4.51 -5.20
CA ILE A 24 -17.60 -4.24 -5.26
C ILE A 24 -16.88 -5.25 -4.38
N PHE A 25 -15.59 -5.43 -4.68
CA PHE A 25 -14.73 -6.26 -3.83
C PHE A 25 -14.03 -5.38 -2.81
N VAL A 26 -14.05 -5.85 -1.56
CA VAL A 26 -13.39 -5.16 -0.46
C VAL A 26 -12.34 -6.10 0.13
N LEU A 27 -11.12 -5.63 0.18
CA LEU A 27 -10.02 -6.42 0.70
C LEU A 27 -10.21 -6.69 2.19
N GLU A 28 -10.03 -7.95 2.59
CA GLU A 28 -9.92 -8.28 4.01
C GLU A 28 -8.53 -7.91 4.47
N SER A 29 -8.46 -6.87 5.29
CA SER A 29 -7.19 -6.37 5.78
C SER A 29 -6.68 -7.26 6.90
N THR A 30 -5.47 -7.78 6.74
CA THR A 30 -4.87 -8.63 7.76
C THR A 30 -4.39 -7.80 8.94
N ARG A 31 -3.40 -6.98 8.70
CA ARG A 31 -2.93 -6.01 9.68
C ARG A 31 -1.86 -5.11 9.04
N SER A 32 -1.60 -3.99 9.67
CA SER A 32 -0.49 -3.14 9.28
C SER A 32 0.78 -3.65 9.96
N VAL A 33 1.88 -3.69 9.22
CA VAL A 33 3.17 -4.13 9.76
C VAL A 33 4.22 -3.06 9.52
N ASP A 34 5.26 -3.08 10.34
CA ASP A 34 6.33 -2.09 10.26
C ASP A 34 7.62 -2.71 9.72
N GLN A 35 8.68 -1.90 9.73
CA GLN A 35 9.98 -2.34 9.23
C GLN A 35 10.56 -3.48 10.08
N GLN A 36 10.29 -3.50 11.38
CA GLN A 36 10.79 -4.55 12.26
C GLN A 36 10.20 -5.91 11.86
N PHE A 37 8.91 -5.93 11.52
CA PHE A 37 8.27 -7.14 11.03
C PHE A 37 8.90 -7.61 9.71
N VAL A 38 9.19 -6.67 8.82
CA VAL A 38 9.86 -6.99 7.54
C VAL A 38 11.24 -7.56 7.79
N LEU A 39 12.00 -6.98 8.72
CA LEU A 39 13.33 -7.49 9.08
C LEU A 39 13.26 -8.90 9.66
N ASP A 40 12.24 -9.20 10.47
CA ASP A 40 12.03 -10.55 11.00
C ASP A 40 11.83 -11.56 9.89
N ARG A 41 11.05 -11.19 8.88
CA ARG A 41 10.81 -12.06 7.72
C ARG A 41 12.07 -12.23 6.87
N MET A 42 12.86 -11.17 6.74
CA MET A 42 14.14 -11.24 6.03
C MET A 42 15.11 -12.18 6.73
N ALA A 43 15.20 -12.08 8.04
CA ALA A 43 16.05 -12.95 8.83
C ALA A 43 15.63 -14.42 8.73
N ALA A 44 14.32 -14.66 8.67
CA ALA A 44 13.81 -16.01 8.50
C ALA A 44 14.16 -16.62 7.13
N LYS A 45 14.18 -15.77 6.09
CA LYS A 45 14.53 -16.20 4.74
C LYS A 45 16.02 -16.37 4.53
N ASN A 46 16.82 -15.58 5.21
CA ASN A 46 18.28 -15.64 5.07
C ASN A 46 18.95 -15.51 6.44
N PRO A 47 19.02 -16.62 7.21
CA PRO A 47 19.59 -16.57 8.55
C PRO A 47 21.09 -16.26 8.59
N GLY A 48 21.78 -16.33 7.44
CA GLY A 48 23.19 -15.99 7.37
C GLY A 48 23.50 -14.51 7.40
N LEU A 49 22.47 -13.63 7.25
CA LEU A 49 22.66 -12.20 7.31
C LEU A 49 22.35 -11.68 8.70
N HIS A 50 23.23 -10.84 9.22
CA HIS A 50 23.01 -10.20 10.52
C HIS A 50 21.89 -9.16 10.41
N ARG A 51 21.00 -9.18 11.38
CA ARG A 51 19.87 -8.24 11.44
C ARG A 51 20.33 -6.79 11.44
N GLU A 52 21.39 -6.50 12.18
CA GLU A 52 21.93 -5.15 12.25
C GLU A 52 22.44 -4.65 10.90
N THR A 53 23.10 -5.52 10.14
CA THR A 53 23.56 -5.21 8.79
C THR A 53 22.38 -4.96 7.86
N MET A 54 21.35 -5.78 7.94
CA MET A 54 20.14 -5.59 7.14
C MET A 54 19.46 -4.27 7.46
N SER A 55 19.31 -3.97 8.75
CA SER A 55 18.67 -2.73 9.20
C SER A 55 19.46 -1.50 8.74
N ALA A 56 20.77 -1.52 8.90
CA ALA A 56 21.63 -0.43 8.47
C ALA A 56 21.56 -0.21 6.96
N SER A 57 21.55 -1.29 6.20
CA SER A 57 21.47 -1.22 4.73
C SER A 57 20.13 -0.65 4.27
N ILE A 58 19.04 -1.05 4.89
CA ILE A 58 17.70 -0.53 4.56
C ILE A 58 17.60 0.95 4.89
N ASN A 59 18.09 1.35 6.05
CA ASN A 59 18.06 2.75 6.45
C ASN A 59 18.90 3.62 5.52
N LEU A 60 20.06 3.14 5.11
CA LEU A 60 20.89 3.84 4.14
C LEU A 60 20.20 3.95 2.78
N TYR A 61 19.55 2.87 2.36
CA TYR A 61 18.78 2.84 1.10
C TYR A 61 17.68 3.90 1.12
N HIS A 62 16.92 3.97 2.21
CA HIS A 62 15.87 4.97 2.36
C HIS A 62 16.44 6.39 2.38
N GLU A 63 17.55 6.60 3.05
CA GLU A 63 18.20 7.90 3.11
C GLU A 63 18.62 8.38 1.73
N VAL A 64 19.28 7.52 0.96
CA VAL A 64 19.75 7.87 -0.37
C VAL A 64 18.59 8.12 -1.33
N ILE A 65 17.55 7.27 -1.30
CA ILE A 65 16.37 7.48 -2.14
C ILE A 65 15.69 8.80 -1.80
N SER A 66 15.52 9.10 -0.51
CA SER A 66 14.90 10.34 -0.07
C SER A 66 15.67 11.56 -0.55
N GLU A 67 16.98 11.49 -0.44
CA GLU A 67 17.85 12.57 -0.90
C GLU A 67 17.74 12.79 -2.40
N LEU A 68 17.76 11.71 -3.18
CA LEU A 68 17.65 11.81 -4.63
C LEU A 68 16.30 12.39 -5.06
N VAL A 69 15.21 11.87 -4.49
CA VAL A 69 13.85 12.33 -4.84
C VAL A 69 13.70 13.81 -4.50
N MET A 70 14.18 14.23 -3.34
CA MET A 70 14.05 15.64 -2.92
C MET A 70 14.96 16.58 -3.73
N ASN A 71 15.86 16.04 -4.53
CA ASN A 71 16.70 16.83 -5.43
C ASN A 71 16.30 16.68 -6.89
N GLY A 72 15.08 16.19 -7.14
CA GLY A 72 14.48 16.22 -8.47
C GLY A 72 14.64 14.95 -9.29
N TYR A 73 15.24 13.91 -8.74
CA TYR A 73 15.41 12.65 -9.45
C TYR A 73 14.14 11.82 -9.34
N SER A 74 13.77 11.16 -10.44
CA SER A 74 12.79 10.07 -10.39
C SER A 74 13.58 8.81 -10.09
N VAL A 75 13.21 8.12 -9.01
CA VAL A 75 13.88 6.89 -8.60
C VAL A 75 13.03 5.70 -8.98
N ASN A 76 13.59 4.85 -9.82
CA ASN A 76 12.89 3.65 -10.28
C ASN A 76 13.61 2.43 -9.71
N THR A 77 13.01 1.82 -8.70
CA THR A 77 13.47 0.53 -8.17
C THR A 77 12.62 -0.57 -8.80
N ASP A 78 13.01 -1.82 -8.58
CA ASP A 78 12.19 -2.93 -9.08
C ASP A 78 10.83 -2.98 -8.37
N LEU A 79 10.75 -2.46 -7.15
CA LEU A 79 9.53 -2.51 -6.37
C LEU A 79 8.60 -1.35 -6.64
N PHE A 80 9.13 -0.14 -6.77
CA PHE A 80 8.33 1.05 -6.94
C PHE A 80 9.06 2.11 -7.78
N ARG A 81 8.30 3.11 -8.22
CA ARG A 81 8.84 4.31 -8.84
C ARG A 81 8.39 5.51 -8.05
N ALA A 82 9.34 6.31 -7.59
CA ALA A 82 9.09 7.51 -6.81
C ALA A 82 9.42 8.74 -7.64
N VAL A 83 8.44 9.65 -7.78
CA VAL A 83 8.59 10.86 -8.58
C VAL A 83 8.17 12.07 -7.74
N PRO A 84 9.03 13.09 -7.62
CA PRO A 84 8.63 14.32 -6.92
C PRO A 84 7.62 15.09 -7.76
N GLN A 85 6.63 15.66 -7.11
CA GLN A 85 5.56 16.40 -7.74
C GLN A 85 5.32 17.70 -6.98
N LEU A 86 4.80 18.69 -7.69
CA LEU A 86 4.46 19.98 -7.11
C LEU A 86 2.97 20.24 -7.32
N LYS A 87 2.37 20.92 -6.36
CA LYS A 87 0.98 21.27 -6.39
C LYS A 87 0.79 22.75 -6.08
N GLY A 88 -0.16 23.39 -6.75
CA GLY A 88 -0.46 24.80 -6.57
C GLY A 88 0.02 25.64 -7.75
N LEU A 89 -0.42 26.89 -7.76
CA LEU A 89 -0.11 27.83 -8.83
C LEU A 89 1.06 28.73 -8.43
N ALA A 90 1.79 29.21 -9.44
CA ALA A 90 2.93 30.12 -9.25
C ALA A 90 2.41 31.57 -9.18
N GLU A 91 1.78 31.92 -8.08
CA GLU A 91 1.29 33.26 -7.88
C GLU A 91 2.44 34.21 -7.55
N GLY A 92 2.50 35.33 -8.26
CA GLY A 92 3.57 36.32 -8.06
C GLY A 92 4.95 35.82 -8.45
N ASN A 93 5.00 34.78 -9.28
CA ASN A 93 6.27 34.18 -9.73
C ASN A 93 7.17 33.72 -8.58
N ALA A 94 6.57 33.31 -7.46
CA ALA A 94 7.29 32.89 -6.26
C ALA A 94 6.68 31.65 -5.68
N TRP A 95 7.53 30.83 -5.03
CA TRP A 95 7.07 29.68 -4.27
C TRP A 95 6.48 30.14 -2.94
N ASN A 96 5.25 29.74 -2.66
CA ASN A 96 4.56 30.07 -1.41
C ASN A 96 4.23 28.79 -0.65
N PRO A 97 4.92 28.51 0.46
CA PRO A 97 4.68 27.25 1.21
C PRO A 97 3.26 27.06 1.74
N GLU A 98 2.49 28.16 1.87
CA GLU A 98 1.11 28.06 2.32
C GLU A 98 0.14 27.63 1.21
N LYS A 99 0.45 27.95 -0.04
CA LYS A 99 -0.39 27.65 -1.19
C LYS A 99 0.18 26.58 -2.11
N ASN A 100 1.47 26.35 -2.03
CA ASN A 100 2.15 25.36 -2.84
C ASN A 100 2.64 24.22 -1.96
N SER A 101 2.64 23.02 -2.49
CA SER A 101 3.10 21.87 -1.74
C SER A 101 3.94 20.92 -2.60
N ILE A 102 4.79 20.19 -1.92
CA ILE A 102 5.61 19.14 -2.53
C ILE A 102 5.02 17.81 -2.08
N TYR A 103 4.89 16.90 -3.00
CA TYR A 103 4.51 15.53 -2.64
C TYR A 103 5.26 14.55 -3.54
N VAL A 104 5.27 13.29 -3.14
CA VAL A 104 5.94 12.23 -3.89
C VAL A 104 4.91 11.25 -4.38
N SER A 105 4.91 11.01 -5.69
CA SER A 105 4.05 10.02 -6.30
C SER A 105 4.79 8.68 -6.28
N LEU A 106 4.15 7.65 -5.72
CA LEU A 106 4.68 6.29 -5.69
C LEU A 106 3.79 5.40 -6.53
N THR A 107 4.39 4.72 -7.50
CA THR A 107 3.67 3.76 -8.33
C THR A 107 4.36 2.41 -8.26
N GLN A 108 3.59 1.35 -8.54
CA GLN A 108 4.13 -0.01 -8.49
C GLN A 108 5.18 -0.22 -9.58
N GLY A 109 6.26 -0.90 -9.19
CA GLY A 109 7.34 -1.24 -10.11
C GLY A 109 7.13 -2.61 -10.75
N LYS A 110 8.14 -3.04 -11.48
CA LYS A 110 8.11 -4.31 -12.21
C LYS A 110 7.88 -5.50 -11.28
N LYS A 111 8.56 -5.52 -10.14
CA LYS A 111 8.45 -6.62 -9.18
C LYS A 111 7.01 -6.79 -8.67
N LEU A 112 6.36 -5.69 -8.31
CA LEU A 112 4.97 -5.76 -7.86
C LEU A 112 4.02 -6.17 -8.97
N ARG A 113 4.25 -5.68 -10.20
CA ARG A 113 3.43 -6.10 -11.34
C ARG A 113 3.55 -7.59 -11.61
N GLU A 114 4.73 -8.15 -11.49
CA GLU A 114 4.94 -9.59 -11.66
C GLU A 114 4.27 -10.39 -10.54
N GLU A 115 4.33 -9.90 -9.31
CA GLU A 115 3.67 -10.56 -8.18
C GLU A 115 2.15 -10.51 -8.30
N ILE A 116 1.59 -9.43 -8.86
CA ILE A 116 0.15 -9.35 -9.14
C ILE A 116 -0.29 -10.48 -10.07
N LYS A 117 0.49 -10.79 -11.08
CA LYS A 117 0.17 -11.88 -12.01
C LYS A 117 0.18 -13.24 -11.33
N ASP A 118 0.91 -13.36 -10.24
CA ASP A 118 1.01 -14.60 -9.47
C ASP A 118 0.15 -14.54 -8.20
N THR A 119 -0.91 -13.76 -8.25
CA THR A 119 -1.82 -13.56 -7.11
C THR A 119 -3.24 -13.92 -7.55
N THR A 120 -3.93 -14.71 -6.73
CA THR A 120 -5.34 -15.02 -6.93
C THR A 120 -6.17 -14.40 -5.82
N VAL A 121 -7.49 -14.38 -6.03
CA VAL A 121 -8.44 -13.77 -5.10
C VAL A 121 -9.40 -14.85 -4.61
N GLN A 122 -9.60 -14.91 -3.30
CA GLN A 122 -10.59 -15.76 -2.68
C GLN A 122 -11.73 -14.89 -2.14
N ILE A 123 -12.94 -15.17 -2.61
CA ILE A 123 -14.14 -14.46 -2.14
C ILE A 123 -14.65 -15.15 -0.89
N LEU A 124 -14.71 -14.42 0.22
CA LEU A 124 -15.14 -14.95 1.50
C LEU A 124 -16.67 -14.95 1.66
N GLY A 125 -17.37 -14.08 0.92
CA GLY A 125 -18.81 -13.96 0.96
C GLY A 125 -19.28 -12.52 0.86
N ASP A 126 -20.54 -12.30 1.17
CA ASP A 126 -21.11 -10.95 1.20
C ASP A 126 -20.91 -10.33 2.57
N ARG A 127 -20.43 -9.07 2.58
CA ARG A 127 -20.27 -8.31 3.80
C ARG A 127 -21.49 -7.42 3.99
N GLN A 128 -22.10 -7.52 5.17
CA GLN A 128 -23.26 -6.70 5.50
C GLN A 128 -22.84 -5.28 5.88
N ALA A 129 -23.75 -4.33 5.64
CA ALA A 129 -23.47 -2.92 5.92
C ALA A 129 -23.10 -2.66 7.38
N THR A 130 -23.72 -3.41 8.31
CA THR A 130 -23.44 -3.30 9.74
C THR A 130 -21.99 -3.63 10.09
N MET A 131 -21.35 -4.48 9.29
CA MET A 131 -19.94 -4.83 9.51
C MET A 131 -19.01 -3.67 9.20
N TYR A 132 -19.44 -2.76 8.36
CA TYR A 132 -18.66 -1.55 8.05
C TYR A 132 -18.84 -0.47 9.10
N ILE A 133 -20.07 -0.28 9.53
CA ILE A 133 -20.44 0.84 10.41
C ILE A 133 -19.77 0.69 11.77
N ASN A 134 -19.64 -0.53 12.23
CA ASN A 134 -19.15 -0.79 13.58
C ASN A 134 -17.63 -0.80 13.70
N GLY A 135 -16.89 -0.60 12.61
CA GLY A 135 -15.43 -0.51 12.62
C GLY A 135 -14.69 -1.61 13.38
N THR A 136 -15.22 -1.96 14.53
CA THR A 136 -14.85 -3.14 15.30
C THR A 136 -16.07 -4.02 15.36
N LEU A 137 -15.98 -5.21 14.81
CA LEU A 137 -17.06 -6.17 14.91
C LEU A 137 -17.12 -6.72 16.34
N ASP A 138 -18.30 -6.79 16.91
CA ASP A 138 -18.44 -7.51 18.16
C ASP A 138 -18.28 -9.01 17.91
N ALA A 139 -18.11 -9.77 19.00
CA ALA A 139 -17.84 -11.19 18.89
C ALA A 139 -18.98 -11.95 18.21
N ALA A 140 -20.22 -11.54 18.44
CA ALA A 140 -21.38 -12.20 17.83
C ALA A 140 -21.42 -11.97 16.32
N THR A 141 -21.13 -10.75 15.87
CA THR A 141 -21.11 -10.43 14.45
C THR A 141 -19.99 -11.17 13.75
N ARG A 142 -18.84 -11.28 14.41
CA ARG A 142 -17.70 -12.00 13.83
C ARG A 142 -17.92 -13.50 13.73
N ALA A 143 -18.72 -14.05 14.64
CA ALA A 143 -19.01 -15.48 14.64
C ALA A 143 -19.94 -15.88 13.50
N THR A 144 -20.69 -14.94 12.97
CA THR A 144 -21.56 -15.18 11.83
C THR A 144 -20.89 -14.81 10.53
#